data_da7a824dc7205a0337748c61945a61b1
#
_entry.id   da7a824dc7205a0337748c61945a61b1
#
_cell.length_a   1.000
_cell.length_b   1.000
_cell.length_c   1.000
_cell.angle_alpha   90.00
_cell.angle_beta   90.00
_cell.angle_gamma   90.00
#
_symmetry.space_group_name_H-M   'P 1'
#
loop_
_entity.id
_entity.type
_entity.pdbx_description
1 polymer ?
#
loop_
_entity_poly.entity_id
_entity_poly.type
_entity_poly.pdbx_seq_one_letter_code
_entity_poly.pdbx_strand_id
1 'polypeptide(L)'
;MVPVRDPVEHAASLLRQHNNFLAQHAEDAFVKRYMHDIGHLEFGELHRPIAFPGLAERLAGQDPKSLDYWLHYWIAAFEYVAEHQSGLILVSHEAMRSDGASMAERLLRALDIDGAGQLQEVSAHFEPQSGRARLYPDHDASLRSEADALYQRLVSAGI
;
A
#
# COMPACT_ATOMS: atom_id res chain seq x y z
N MET A 1 5.12 -7.48 -10.39
CA MET A 1 3.72 -7.23 -10.01
C MET A 1 3.68 -6.21 -8.89
N VAL A 2 2.79 -5.22 -8.98
CA VAL A 2 2.59 -4.19 -7.97
C VAL A 2 1.10 -4.17 -7.58
N PRO A 3 0.75 -4.50 -6.34
CA PRO A 3 -0.62 -4.37 -5.87
C PRO A 3 -0.96 -2.88 -5.65
N VAL A 4 -2.08 -2.46 -6.19
CA VAL A 4 -2.63 -1.11 -6.03
C VAL A 4 -3.87 -1.21 -5.16
N ARG A 5 -3.87 -0.48 -4.05
CA ARG A 5 -4.93 -0.46 -3.05
C ARG A 5 -5.48 0.94 -2.87
N ASP A 6 -6.75 1.04 -2.46
CA ASP A 6 -7.34 2.33 -2.05
C ASP A 6 -6.36 3.15 -1.22
N PRO A 7 -6.05 4.40 -1.59
CA PRO A 7 -5.00 5.19 -0.97
C PRO A 7 -5.23 5.46 0.51
N VAL A 8 -6.47 5.73 0.92
CA VAL A 8 -6.80 5.99 2.33
C VAL A 8 -6.69 4.72 3.16
N GLU A 9 -7.16 3.58 2.64
CA GLU A 9 -7.01 2.28 3.32
C GLU A 9 -5.53 1.88 3.46
N HIS A 10 -4.73 2.13 2.42
CA HIS A 10 -3.31 1.81 2.44
C HIS A 10 -2.56 2.72 3.42
N ALA A 11 -2.73 4.04 3.31
CA ALA A 11 -2.12 5.03 4.20
C ALA A 11 -2.49 4.77 5.68
N ALA A 12 -3.77 4.50 5.97
CA ALA A 12 -4.21 4.16 7.32
C ALA A 12 -3.61 2.85 7.83
N SER A 13 -3.32 1.89 6.95
CA SER A 13 -2.62 0.66 7.33
C SER A 13 -1.17 0.94 7.72
N LEU A 14 -0.47 1.78 6.94
CA LEU A 14 0.90 2.21 7.23
C LEU A 14 0.98 3.01 8.53
N LEU A 15 0.06 3.95 8.74
CA LEU A 15 -0.05 4.71 9.99
C LEU A 15 -0.24 3.80 11.22
N ARG A 16 -1.14 2.82 11.12
CA ARG A 16 -1.31 1.85 12.22
C ARG A 16 -0.03 1.08 12.51
N GLN A 17 0.67 0.65 11.46
CA GLN A 17 1.93 -0.07 11.61
C GLN A 17 3.00 0.83 12.25
N HIS A 18 3.09 2.08 11.81
CA HIS A 18 3.99 3.07 12.40
C HIS A 18 3.73 3.26 13.90
N ASN A 19 2.47 3.47 14.29
CA ASN A 19 2.08 3.63 15.68
C ASN A 19 2.34 2.36 16.52
N ASN A 20 2.12 1.17 15.97
CA ASN A 20 2.44 -0.09 16.64
C ASN A 20 3.95 -0.20 16.93
N PHE A 21 4.81 0.15 15.97
CA PHE A 21 6.25 0.13 16.19
C PHE A 21 6.73 1.24 17.13
N LEU A 22 6.08 2.40 17.15
CA LEU A 22 6.36 3.42 18.17
C LEU A 22 6.11 2.88 19.58
N ALA A 23 4.98 2.19 19.79
CA ALA A 23 4.67 1.57 21.08
C ALA A 23 5.68 0.46 21.43
N GLN A 24 5.99 -0.44 20.49
CA GLN A 24 6.97 -1.51 20.73
C GLN A 24 8.37 -0.97 21.03
N HIS A 25 8.82 0.08 20.34
CA HIS A 25 10.13 0.69 20.59
C HIS A 25 10.20 1.39 21.96
N ALA A 26 9.07 1.89 22.45
CA ALA A 26 8.98 2.50 23.77
C ALA A 26 9.01 1.44 24.89
N GLU A 27 8.43 0.25 24.64
CA GLU A 27 8.31 -0.82 25.61
C GLU A 27 9.54 -1.73 25.65
N ASP A 28 10.20 -1.98 24.50
CA ASP A 28 11.29 -2.92 24.37
C ASP A 28 12.47 -2.38 23.54
N ALA A 29 13.53 -2.01 24.23
CA ALA A 29 14.77 -1.53 23.61
C ALA A 29 15.44 -2.58 22.70
N PHE A 30 15.22 -3.88 22.95
CA PHE A 30 15.75 -4.96 22.11
C PHE A 30 15.07 -4.93 20.73
N VAL A 31 13.75 -4.76 20.66
CA VAL A 31 13.02 -4.67 19.39
C VAL A 31 13.56 -3.52 18.54
N LYS A 32 13.72 -2.33 19.14
CA LYS A 32 14.28 -1.16 18.45
C LYS A 32 15.69 -1.44 17.92
N ARG A 33 16.56 -2.01 18.76
CA ARG A 33 17.93 -2.34 18.37
C ARG A 33 17.96 -3.39 17.25
N TYR A 34 17.17 -4.45 17.39
CA TYR A 34 17.10 -5.52 16.40
C TYR A 34 16.65 -4.96 15.03
N MET A 35 15.61 -4.15 15.00
CA MET A 35 15.15 -3.51 13.77
C MET A 35 16.22 -2.61 13.13
N HIS A 36 16.93 -1.84 13.95
CA HIS A 36 18.06 -1.03 13.47
C HIS A 36 19.16 -1.92 12.84
N ASP A 37 19.56 -3.00 13.53
CA ASP A 37 20.67 -3.86 13.11
C ASP A 37 20.36 -4.65 11.82
N ILE A 38 19.08 -4.97 11.56
CA ILE A 38 18.65 -5.64 10.31
C ILE A 38 18.22 -4.64 9.20
N GLY A 39 18.30 -3.32 9.47
CA GLY A 39 17.93 -2.29 8.49
C GLY A 39 16.42 -2.11 8.27
N HIS A 40 15.58 -2.52 9.22
CA HIS A 40 14.13 -2.33 9.21
C HIS A 40 13.77 -0.91 9.66
N LEU A 41 13.83 0.04 8.72
CA LEU A 41 13.69 1.47 9.00
C LEU A 41 12.35 2.05 8.53
N GLU A 42 11.38 1.21 8.20
CA GLU A 42 10.13 1.63 7.59
C GLU A 42 9.17 2.29 8.58
N PHE A 43 9.24 1.94 9.86
CA PHE A 43 8.27 2.35 10.87
C PHE A 43 8.89 2.66 12.24
N GLY A 44 8.09 3.27 13.11
CA GLY A 44 8.46 3.55 14.50
C GLY A 44 9.46 4.69 14.63
N GLU A 45 10.22 4.71 15.73
CA GLU A 45 11.23 5.76 16.00
C GLU A 45 12.39 5.78 15.00
N LEU A 46 12.61 4.67 14.31
CA LEU A 46 13.67 4.53 13.30
C LEU A 46 13.20 4.92 11.90
N HIS A 47 11.96 5.37 11.75
CA HIS A 47 11.35 5.61 10.45
C HIS A 47 12.18 6.52 9.56
N ARG A 48 12.49 5.99 8.38
CA ARG A 48 13.13 6.71 7.27
C ARG A 48 12.36 6.42 6.00
N PRO A 49 11.76 7.42 5.36
CA PRO A 49 11.05 7.22 4.11
C PRO A 49 12.01 6.84 2.99
N ILE A 50 11.55 6.00 2.06
CA ILE A 50 12.27 5.75 0.81
C ILE A 50 12.32 7.07 0.02
N ALA A 51 13.47 7.40 -0.54
CA ALA A 51 13.69 8.66 -1.23
C ALA A 51 13.08 8.62 -2.67
N PHE A 52 11.75 8.70 -2.75
CA PHE A 52 11.07 8.94 -4.03
C PHE A 52 11.28 10.40 -4.47
N PRO A 53 11.32 10.69 -5.79
CA PRO A 53 11.34 12.05 -6.29
C PRO A 53 10.21 12.90 -5.72
N GLY A 54 10.50 14.12 -5.25
CA GLY A 54 9.53 15.04 -4.67
C GLY A 54 8.98 14.67 -3.29
N LEU A 55 9.33 13.51 -2.72
CA LEU A 55 8.79 13.09 -1.41
C LEU A 55 9.26 13.99 -0.28
N ALA A 56 10.51 14.42 -0.28
CA ALA A 56 11.05 15.25 0.79
C ALA A 56 10.27 16.58 0.93
N GLU A 57 9.94 17.19 -0.20
CA GLU A 57 9.14 18.41 -0.27
C GLU A 57 7.71 18.17 0.19
N ARG A 58 7.10 17.04 -0.20
CA ARG A 58 5.74 16.66 0.24
C ARG A 58 5.66 16.40 1.75
N LEU A 59 6.71 15.85 2.34
CA LEU A 59 6.75 15.52 3.77
C LEU A 59 7.25 16.66 4.65
N ALA A 60 7.70 17.78 4.08
CA ALA A 60 8.19 18.92 4.85
C ALA A 60 7.12 19.45 5.81
N GLY A 61 7.38 19.37 7.11
CA GLY A 61 6.45 19.80 8.15
C GLY A 61 5.29 18.85 8.46
N GLN A 62 5.22 17.69 7.80
CA GLN A 62 4.20 16.68 8.08
C GLN A 62 4.58 15.80 9.27
N ASP A 63 3.59 15.43 10.08
CA ASP A 63 3.78 14.53 11.23
C ASP A 63 3.59 13.07 10.78
N PRO A 64 4.57 12.17 10.96
CA PRO A 64 4.40 10.74 10.66
C PRO A 64 3.26 10.05 11.43
N LYS A 65 2.71 10.69 12.45
CA LYS A 65 1.51 10.22 13.19
C LYS A 65 0.20 10.69 12.56
N SER A 66 0.24 11.47 11.49
CA SER A 66 -0.95 11.90 10.73
C SER A 66 -1.23 10.98 9.55
N LEU A 67 -2.49 10.92 9.11
CA LEU A 67 -2.86 10.20 7.90
C LEU A 67 -2.33 10.90 6.64
N ASP A 68 -2.28 12.24 6.65
CA ASP A 68 -1.78 13.04 5.53
C ASP A 68 -0.33 12.73 5.18
N TYR A 69 0.53 12.53 6.18
CA TYR A 69 1.91 12.07 5.95
C TYR A 69 1.95 10.82 5.07
N TRP A 70 1.15 9.80 5.40
CA TRP A 70 1.13 8.53 4.67
C TRP A 70 0.40 8.62 3.33
N LEU A 71 -0.53 9.55 3.16
CA LEU A 71 -1.12 9.88 1.86
C LEU A 71 -0.09 10.56 0.95
N HIS A 72 0.67 11.54 1.43
CA HIS A 72 1.78 12.13 0.68
C HIS A 72 2.82 11.08 0.27
N TYR A 73 3.16 10.18 1.20
CA TYR A 73 4.07 9.07 0.93
C TYR A 73 3.52 8.13 -0.15
N TRP A 74 2.22 7.78 -0.04
CA TRP A 74 1.53 6.95 -1.02
C TRP A 74 1.54 7.59 -2.41
N ILE A 75 1.20 8.87 -2.51
CA ILE A 75 1.17 9.61 -3.78
C ILE A 75 2.55 9.57 -4.44
N ALA A 76 3.62 9.96 -3.74
CA ALA A 76 4.97 9.98 -4.33
C ALA A 76 5.44 8.59 -4.77
N ALA A 77 5.15 7.55 -4.00
CA ALA A 77 5.49 6.18 -4.35
C ALA A 77 4.76 5.70 -5.61
N PHE A 78 3.46 6.00 -5.71
CA PHE A 78 2.65 5.54 -6.84
C PHE A 78 2.74 6.45 -8.06
N GLU A 79 3.12 7.72 -7.93
CA GLU A 79 3.57 8.55 -9.06
C GLU A 79 4.82 7.93 -9.69
N TYR A 80 5.80 7.54 -8.88
CA TYR A 80 6.99 6.84 -9.37
C TYR A 80 6.64 5.52 -10.07
N VAL A 81 5.71 4.73 -9.53
CA VAL A 81 5.20 3.52 -10.19
C VAL A 81 4.54 3.84 -11.53
N ALA A 82 3.71 4.89 -11.58
CA ALA A 82 3.01 5.30 -12.80
C ALA A 82 3.97 5.77 -13.91
N GLU A 83 5.06 6.42 -13.54
CA GLU A 83 6.10 6.86 -14.48
C GLU A 83 6.96 5.70 -15.01
N HIS A 84 7.12 4.63 -14.21
CA HIS A 84 7.98 3.49 -14.50
C HIS A 84 7.19 2.19 -14.75
N GLN A 85 5.92 2.28 -15.15
CA GLN A 85 5.04 1.12 -15.27
C GLN A 85 5.38 0.15 -16.42
N SER A 86 6.28 0.51 -17.33
CA SER A 86 6.72 -0.38 -18.41
C SER A 86 7.31 -1.68 -17.83
N GLY A 87 6.68 -2.81 -18.15
CA GLY A 87 7.04 -4.14 -17.62
C GLY A 87 6.51 -4.44 -16.20
N LEU A 88 5.70 -3.54 -15.62
CA LEU A 88 5.00 -3.82 -14.37
C LEU A 88 3.58 -4.32 -14.65
N ILE A 89 3.14 -5.31 -13.89
CA ILE A 89 1.75 -5.73 -13.83
C ILE A 89 1.13 -5.07 -12.61
N LEU A 90 0.21 -4.14 -12.82
CA LEU A 90 -0.55 -3.49 -11.75
C LEU A 90 -1.80 -4.33 -11.45
N VAL A 91 -2.06 -4.62 -10.19
CA VAL A 91 -3.17 -5.48 -9.75
C VAL A 91 -4.01 -4.74 -8.72
N SER A 92 -5.30 -4.52 -9.03
CA SER A 92 -6.22 -3.92 -8.07
C SER A 92 -6.46 -4.87 -6.89
N HIS A 93 -6.15 -4.40 -5.69
CA HIS A 93 -6.41 -5.13 -4.46
C HIS A 93 -7.93 -5.32 -4.23
N GLU A 94 -8.73 -4.33 -4.57
CA GLU A 94 -10.19 -4.35 -4.44
C GLU A 94 -10.81 -5.36 -5.43
N ALA A 95 -10.33 -5.38 -6.67
CA ALA A 95 -10.77 -6.37 -7.66
C ALA A 95 -10.38 -7.79 -7.22
N MET A 96 -9.17 -7.98 -6.69
CA MET A 96 -8.74 -9.28 -6.15
C MET A 96 -9.62 -9.76 -4.99
N ARG A 97 -10.12 -8.84 -4.16
CA ARG A 97 -11.03 -9.17 -3.05
C ARG A 97 -12.47 -9.43 -3.49
N SER A 98 -12.94 -8.75 -4.54
CA SER A 98 -14.32 -8.89 -5.03
C SER A 98 -14.50 -10.10 -5.94
N ASP A 99 -13.50 -10.40 -6.76
CA ASP A 99 -13.47 -11.54 -7.70
C ASP A 99 -12.06 -12.08 -7.84
N GLY A 100 -11.59 -12.76 -6.80
CA GLY A 100 -10.24 -13.34 -6.75
C GLY A 100 -9.98 -14.38 -7.83
N ALA A 101 -10.99 -15.16 -8.23
CA ALA A 101 -10.84 -16.19 -9.26
C ALA A 101 -10.57 -15.58 -10.64
N SER A 102 -11.39 -14.61 -11.06
CA SER A 102 -11.19 -13.90 -12.32
C SER A 102 -9.88 -13.12 -12.34
N MET A 103 -9.51 -12.49 -11.23
CA MET A 103 -8.24 -11.77 -11.12
C MET A 103 -7.04 -12.73 -11.21
N ALA A 104 -7.11 -13.89 -10.58
CA ALA A 104 -6.06 -14.91 -10.66
C ALA A 104 -5.88 -15.43 -12.08
N GLU A 105 -6.99 -15.68 -12.82
CA GLU A 105 -6.91 -16.06 -14.25
C GLU A 105 -6.24 -14.97 -15.11
N ARG A 106 -6.61 -13.69 -14.89
CA ARG A 106 -6.00 -12.57 -15.62
C ARG A 106 -4.51 -12.47 -15.32
N LEU A 107 -4.13 -12.68 -14.06
CA LEU A 107 -2.73 -12.64 -13.63
C LEU A 107 -1.91 -13.78 -14.23
N LEU A 108 -2.41 -15.03 -14.19
CA LEU A 108 -1.73 -16.17 -14.82
C LEU A 108 -1.54 -15.94 -16.32
N ARG A 109 -2.57 -15.43 -17.00
CA ARG A 109 -2.50 -15.07 -18.41
C ARG A 109 -1.48 -13.98 -18.70
N ALA A 110 -1.42 -12.94 -17.84
CA ALA A 110 -0.46 -11.86 -17.99
C ALA A 110 1.00 -12.30 -17.71
N LEU A 111 1.18 -13.36 -16.92
CA LEU A 111 2.49 -13.95 -16.60
C LEU A 111 2.89 -15.10 -17.51
N ASP A 112 2.04 -15.46 -18.48
CA ASP A 112 2.23 -16.62 -19.37
C ASP A 112 2.46 -17.93 -18.58
N ILE A 113 1.67 -18.13 -17.52
CA ILE A 113 1.75 -19.31 -16.65
C ILE A 113 0.55 -20.23 -16.92
N ASP A 114 0.83 -21.47 -17.32
CA ASP A 114 -0.18 -22.52 -17.40
C ASP A 114 -0.59 -22.98 -16.00
N GLY A 115 -1.82 -22.73 -15.58
CA GLY A 115 -2.25 -23.06 -14.21
C GLY A 115 -3.76 -23.05 -13.97
N ALA A 116 -4.55 -22.97 -15.04
CA ALA A 116 -6.01 -22.85 -14.94
C ALA A 116 -6.69 -23.95 -14.11
N GLY A 117 -6.12 -25.14 -14.02
CA GLY A 117 -6.68 -26.27 -13.26
C GLY A 117 -6.55 -26.15 -11.74
N GLN A 118 -5.66 -25.30 -11.23
CA GLN A 118 -5.43 -25.12 -9.78
C GLN A 118 -6.14 -23.91 -9.21
N LEU A 119 -6.74 -23.06 -10.06
CA LEU A 119 -7.38 -21.81 -9.65
C LEU A 119 -8.59 -22.02 -8.74
N GLN A 120 -9.32 -23.12 -8.88
CA GLN A 120 -10.46 -23.41 -8.00
C GLN A 120 -10.03 -23.64 -6.53
N GLU A 121 -8.89 -24.26 -6.30
CA GLU A 121 -8.35 -24.43 -4.94
C GLU A 121 -7.85 -23.11 -4.36
N VAL A 122 -7.18 -22.28 -5.18
CA VAL A 122 -6.65 -20.97 -4.76
C VAL A 122 -7.78 -19.96 -4.52
N SER A 123 -8.82 -19.95 -5.35
CA SER A 123 -9.95 -19.02 -5.20
C SER A 123 -10.76 -19.26 -3.93
N ALA A 124 -10.80 -20.49 -3.40
CA ALA A 124 -11.46 -20.81 -2.14
C ALA A 124 -10.79 -20.13 -0.92
N HIS A 125 -9.56 -19.68 -1.05
CA HIS A 125 -8.83 -18.95 0.00
C HIS A 125 -9.03 -17.43 -0.03
N PHE A 126 -9.63 -16.89 -1.09
CA PHE A 126 -10.00 -15.47 -1.16
C PHE A 126 -11.37 -15.27 -0.50
N GLU A 127 -11.41 -15.21 0.83
CA GLU A 127 -12.63 -14.83 1.52
C GLU A 127 -12.96 -13.35 1.25
N PRO A 128 -14.17 -13.05 0.76
CA PRO A 128 -14.63 -11.67 0.69
C PRO A 128 -14.74 -11.13 2.12
N GLN A 129 -13.83 -10.25 2.50
CA GLN A 129 -13.95 -9.59 3.79
C GLN A 129 -15.19 -8.71 3.76
N SER A 130 -16.15 -9.01 4.64
CA SER A 130 -17.34 -8.18 4.86
C SER A 130 -16.92 -6.73 5.11
N GLY A 131 -17.36 -5.85 4.24
CA GLY A 131 -17.04 -4.42 4.30
C GLY A 131 -17.66 -3.78 5.53
N ARG A 132 -16.96 -3.76 6.66
CA ARG A 132 -17.26 -2.81 7.73
C ARG A 132 -16.81 -1.44 7.26
N ALA A 133 -17.70 -0.46 7.29
CA ALA A 133 -17.34 0.94 7.13
C ALA A 133 -16.22 1.25 8.14
N ARG A 134 -15.01 1.52 7.63
CA ARG A 134 -13.87 1.89 8.47
C ARG A 134 -13.88 3.40 8.64
N LEU A 135 -13.91 3.84 9.88
CA LEU A 135 -13.62 5.24 10.19
C LEU A 135 -12.10 5.44 10.08
N TYR A 136 -11.72 6.43 9.30
CA TYR A 136 -10.32 6.85 9.16
C TYR A 136 -10.10 8.12 9.95
N PRO A 137 -8.85 8.40 10.41
CA PRO A 137 -8.49 9.71 10.97
C PRO A 137 -8.80 10.84 9.98
N ASP A 138 -8.99 12.04 10.54
CA ASP A 138 -9.15 13.25 9.72
C ASP A 138 -7.96 13.42 8.79
N HIS A 139 -8.22 13.86 7.57
CA HIS A 139 -7.24 14.07 6.52
C HIS A 139 -7.71 15.15 5.55
N ASP A 140 -6.76 15.75 4.85
CA ASP A 140 -7.02 16.80 3.89
C ASP A 140 -7.83 16.27 2.67
N ALA A 141 -8.96 16.91 2.38
CA ALA A 141 -9.85 16.50 1.31
C ALA A 141 -9.24 16.71 -0.09
N SER A 142 -8.38 17.71 -0.27
CA SER A 142 -7.70 17.96 -1.55
C SER A 142 -6.62 16.93 -1.80
N LEU A 143 -5.87 16.57 -0.76
CA LEU A 143 -4.87 15.50 -0.81
C LEU A 143 -5.53 14.15 -1.11
N ARG A 144 -6.68 13.87 -0.51
CA ARG A 144 -7.47 12.69 -0.84
C ARG A 144 -7.88 12.68 -2.31
N SER A 145 -8.39 13.79 -2.84
CA SER A 145 -8.80 13.87 -4.24
C SER A 145 -7.64 13.64 -5.20
N GLU A 146 -6.45 14.15 -4.88
CA GLU A 146 -5.21 13.89 -5.63
C GLU A 146 -4.87 12.40 -5.64
N ALA A 147 -4.89 11.77 -4.47
CA ALA A 147 -4.61 10.34 -4.32
C ALA A 147 -5.64 9.45 -5.07
N ASP A 148 -6.93 9.80 -4.96
CA ASP A 148 -8.01 9.08 -5.65
C ASP A 148 -7.87 9.18 -7.18
N ALA A 149 -7.51 10.35 -7.73
CA ALA A 149 -7.26 10.53 -9.16
C ALA A 149 -6.08 9.66 -9.65
N LEU A 150 -4.98 9.62 -8.91
CA LEU A 150 -3.84 8.75 -9.21
C LEU A 150 -4.23 7.28 -9.14
N TYR A 151 -4.98 6.88 -8.10
CA TYR A 151 -5.47 5.52 -7.92
C TYR A 151 -6.32 5.06 -9.12
N GLN A 152 -7.28 5.87 -9.57
CA GLN A 152 -8.12 5.53 -10.72
C GLN A 152 -7.29 5.36 -11.99
N ARG A 153 -6.28 6.20 -12.20
CA ARG A 153 -5.35 6.06 -13.34
C ARG A 153 -4.58 4.74 -13.30
N LEU A 154 -4.07 4.35 -12.13
CA LEU A 154 -3.31 3.11 -11.96
C LEU A 154 -4.19 1.87 -12.14
N VAL A 155 -5.39 1.86 -11.56
CA VAL A 155 -6.33 0.74 -11.70
C VAL A 155 -6.80 0.59 -13.15
N SER A 156 -7.01 1.71 -13.86
CA SER A 156 -7.39 1.67 -15.29
C SER A 156 -6.26 1.16 -16.20
N ALA A 157 -5.01 1.30 -15.78
CA ALA A 157 -3.83 0.80 -16.51
C ALA A 157 -3.45 -0.64 -16.13
N GLY A 158 -4.06 -1.18 -15.07
CA GLY A 158 -3.78 -2.52 -14.54
C GLY A 158 -4.65 -3.63 -15.14
N ILE A 159 -4.47 -4.81 -14.58
CA ILE A 159 -5.30 -5.98 -14.86
C ILE A 159 -6.39 -6.15 -13.80
#